data_f70d8517a45c2e3a1a371b136af915bd
#
_entry.id   f70d8517a45c2e3a1a371b136af915bd
#
_cell.length_a   1.000
_cell.length_b   1.000
_cell.length_c   1.000
_cell.angle_alpha   90.00
_cell.angle_beta   90.00
_cell.angle_gamma   90.00
#
_symmetry.space_group_name_H-M   'P 1'
#
loop_
_entity.id
_entity.type
_entity.pdbx_description
1 polymer ?
#
loop_
_entity_poly.entity_id
_entity_poly.type
_entity_poly.pdbx_seq_one_letter_code
_entity_poly.pdbx_strand_id
1 'polypeptide(L)'
;AMKEAKTLWNERMTSYWQEALRYIRLILNSGFLFTIYVLIIIGSYYYSVFLRALPEDFPALVVFIAVFGHLLTRGNVRTFLQRADIVFLLPYEAKLDRYFSRSLLYSFLWQSAIIVVVMIVLTPLYNEFFSGRALPVLVFFLLVSKWWNLVATWEEQRLPYKKDRVLHFLYRAILKLVYVFFLFSEASVGYLFVFILIKCVLYYFYYRKWSD
;
A
#
# COMPACT_ATOMS: atom_id res chain seq x y z
N ALA A 1 25.16 15.37 -12.68
CA ALA A 1 23.80 14.90 -13.04
C ALA A 1 23.28 13.79 -12.12
N MET A 2 24.05 12.76 -11.83
CA MET A 2 23.60 11.59 -11.04
C MET A 2 23.56 11.83 -9.52
N LYS A 3 24.45 12.66 -9.00
CA LYS A 3 24.41 13.19 -7.63
C LYS A 3 23.24 14.17 -7.46
N GLU A 4 22.96 14.99 -8.45
CA GLU A 4 21.93 16.04 -8.44
C GLU A 4 20.51 15.48 -8.28
N ALA A 5 20.12 14.40 -9.01
CA ALA A 5 18.80 13.79 -8.86
C ALA A 5 18.60 13.18 -7.46
N LYS A 6 19.66 12.65 -6.85
CA LYS A 6 19.63 12.12 -5.48
C LYS A 6 19.52 13.23 -4.45
N THR A 7 20.30 14.31 -4.61
CA THR A 7 20.26 15.46 -3.70
C THR A 7 18.91 16.17 -3.78
N LEU A 8 18.38 16.38 -4.98
CA LEU A 8 17.07 16.98 -5.20
C LEU A 8 15.96 16.21 -4.48
N TRP A 9 15.94 14.87 -4.62
CA TRP A 9 14.93 14.05 -3.93
C TRP A 9 15.05 14.14 -2.41
N ASN A 10 16.27 14.07 -1.87
CA ASN A 10 16.52 14.21 -0.44
C ASN A 10 16.08 15.59 0.08
N GLU A 11 16.43 16.65 -0.62
CA GLU A 11 16.06 18.02 -0.25
C GLU A 11 14.54 18.21 -0.21
N ARG A 12 13.83 17.72 -1.23
CA ARG A 12 12.36 17.79 -1.31
C ARG A 12 11.68 16.97 -0.22
N MET A 13 12.15 15.75 0.00
CA MET A 13 11.64 14.89 1.08
C MET A 13 11.90 15.51 2.45
N THR A 14 13.12 16.02 2.68
CA THR A 14 13.50 16.64 3.96
C THR A 14 12.67 17.89 4.22
N SER A 15 12.51 18.75 3.21
CA SER A 15 11.67 19.96 3.33
C SER A 15 10.22 19.61 3.67
N TYR A 16 9.64 18.62 3.00
CA TYR A 16 8.30 18.14 3.31
C TYR A 16 8.16 17.66 4.76
N TRP A 17 9.13 16.84 5.24
CA TRP A 17 9.09 16.34 6.60
C TRP A 17 9.36 17.42 7.64
N GLN A 18 10.23 18.36 7.37
CA GLN A 18 10.47 19.51 8.27
C GLN A 18 9.20 20.34 8.44
N GLU A 19 8.50 20.61 7.35
CA GLU A 19 7.22 21.31 7.38
C GLU A 19 6.17 20.51 8.13
N ALA A 20 5.99 19.21 7.80
CA ALA A 20 5.06 18.32 8.49
C ALA A 20 5.34 18.22 10.00
N LEU A 21 6.61 18.06 10.40
CA LEU A 21 7.01 17.99 11.80
C LEU A 21 6.76 19.31 12.55
N ARG A 22 6.90 20.46 11.87
CA ARG A 22 6.55 21.76 12.46
C ARG A 22 5.06 21.80 12.82
N TYR A 23 4.18 21.38 11.91
CA TYR A 23 2.74 21.32 12.19
C TYR A 23 2.39 20.28 13.26
N ILE A 24 2.99 19.10 13.18
CA ILE A 24 2.79 18.04 14.17
C ILE A 24 3.20 18.53 15.56
N ARG A 25 4.33 19.21 15.71
CA ARG A 25 4.80 19.77 16.98
C ARG A 25 3.84 20.80 17.57
N LEU A 26 3.19 21.61 16.72
CA LEU A 26 2.19 22.58 17.16
C LEU A 26 0.90 21.88 17.68
N ILE A 27 0.53 20.77 17.08
CA ILE A 27 -0.66 19.99 17.45
C ILE A 27 -0.39 19.10 18.66
N LEU A 28 0.79 18.45 18.71
CA LEU A 28 1.19 17.53 19.78
C LEU A 28 1.61 18.29 21.05
N ASN A 29 0.67 19.00 21.66
CA ASN A 29 0.86 19.48 23.03
C ASN A 29 0.57 18.35 24.04
N SER A 30 0.94 18.56 25.31
CA SER A 30 0.78 17.56 26.37
C SER A 30 -0.66 17.10 26.57
N GLY A 31 -1.63 18.01 26.44
CA GLY A 31 -3.06 17.70 26.57
C GLY A 31 -3.56 16.81 25.42
N PHE A 32 -3.13 17.07 24.19
CA PHE A 32 -3.51 16.26 23.03
C PHE A 32 -2.94 14.83 23.11
N LEU A 33 -1.68 14.70 23.53
CA LEU A 33 -1.04 13.39 23.75
C LEU A 33 -1.76 12.59 24.82
N PHE A 34 -2.13 13.23 25.94
CA PHE A 34 -2.91 12.60 27.00
C PHE A 34 -4.27 12.12 26.48
N THR A 35 -4.96 12.94 25.70
CA THR A 35 -6.25 12.57 25.09
C THR A 35 -6.11 11.35 24.17
N ILE A 36 -5.09 11.31 23.31
CA ILE A 36 -4.82 10.14 22.45
C ILE A 36 -4.58 8.90 23.29
N TYR A 37 -3.78 9.00 24.35
CA TYR A 37 -3.49 7.87 25.24
C TYR A 37 -4.75 7.31 25.88
N VAL A 38 -5.62 8.17 26.42
CA VAL A 38 -6.92 7.79 26.98
C VAL A 38 -7.81 7.14 25.93
N LEU A 39 -7.86 7.69 24.70
CA LEU A 39 -8.65 7.12 23.59
C LEU A 39 -8.15 5.74 23.19
N ILE A 40 -6.83 5.49 23.19
CA ILE A 40 -6.27 4.17 22.89
C ILE A 40 -6.71 3.15 23.96
N ILE A 41 -6.64 3.51 25.24
CA ILE A 41 -7.05 2.61 26.34
C ILE A 41 -8.54 2.28 26.23
N ILE A 42 -9.38 3.31 26.12
CA ILE A 42 -10.83 3.15 26.01
C ILE A 42 -11.18 2.36 24.74
N GLY A 43 -10.56 2.72 23.61
CA GLY A 43 -10.76 2.03 22.33
C GLY A 43 -10.37 0.56 22.39
N SER A 44 -9.25 0.22 23.03
CA SER A 44 -8.81 -1.17 23.22
C SER A 44 -9.79 -1.97 24.06
N TYR A 45 -10.35 -1.36 25.13
CA TYR A 45 -11.35 -1.99 25.96
C TYR A 45 -12.64 -2.29 25.18
N TYR A 46 -13.20 -1.29 24.50
CA TYR A 46 -14.41 -1.49 23.69
C TYR A 46 -14.20 -2.43 22.52
N TYR A 47 -13.00 -2.42 21.90
CA TYR A 47 -12.65 -3.38 20.86
C TYR A 47 -12.65 -4.81 21.40
N SER A 48 -12.10 -5.04 22.58
CA SER A 48 -12.15 -6.36 23.23
C SER A 48 -13.59 -6.81 23.56
N VAL A 49 -14.44 -5.90 24.05
CA VAL A 49 -15.86 -6.18 24.29
C VAL A 49 -16.59 -6.49 23.00
N PHE A 50 -16.33 -5.71 21.94
CA PHE A 50 -16.90 -5.93 20.62
C PHE A 50 -16.54 -7.32 20.06
N LEU A 51 -15.28 -7.72 20.14
CA LEU A 51 -14.84 -9.05 19.68
C LEU A 51 -15.58 -10.18 20.36
N ARG A 52 -15.79 -10.08 21.68
CA ARG A 52 -16.54 -11.10 22.46
C ARG A 52 -18.03 -11.13 22.15
N ALA A 53 -18.58 -10.04 21.64
CA ALA A 53 -19.98 -9.92 21.29
C ALA A 53 -20.28 -10.36 19.85
N LEU A 54 -19.25 -10.68 19.05
CA LEU A 54 -19.42 -11.10 17.68
C LEU A 54 -20.05 -12.52 17.62
N PRO A 55 -21.08 -12.73 16.77
CA PRO A 55 -21.63 -14.06 16.53
C PRO A 55 -20.62 -14.96 15.82
N GLU A 56 -20.73 -16.27 16.01
CA GLU A 56 -19.86 -17.24 15.34
C GLU A 56 -19.95 -17.17 13.80
N ASP A 57 -21.13 -16.80 13.27
CA ASP A 57 -21.37 -16.62 11.83
C ASP A 57 -20.90 -15.26 11.29
N PHE A 58 -20.12 -14.49 12.04
CA PHE A 58 -19.66 -13.19 11.59
C PHE A 58 -18.81 -13.29 10.29
N PRO A 59 -19.13 -12.52 9.24
CA PRO A 59 -18.45 -12.61 7.94
C PRO A 59 -17.06 -11.97 7.96
N ALA A 60 -16.17 -12.46 8.83
CA ALA A 60 -14.81 -11.94 9.00
C ALA A 60 -14.03 -11.91 7.67
N LEU A 61 -14.19 -12.93 6.84
CA LEU A 61 -13.55 -13.01 5.53
C LEU A 61 -13.90 -11.81 4.64
N VAL A 62 -15.17 -11.39 4.63
CA VAL A 62 -15.64 -10.23 3.84
C VAL A 62 -14.98 -8.95 4.35
N VAL A 63 -14.85 -8.78 5.66
CA VAL A 63 -14.17 -7.61 6.27
C VAL A 63 -12.70 -7.58 5.85
N PHE A 64 -11.98 -8.70 5.92
CA PHE A 64 -10.58 -8.78 5.51
C PHE A 64 -10.41 -8.51 4.01
N ILE A 65 -11.28 -9.06 3.17
CA ILE A 65 -11.27 -8.79 1.71
C ILE A 65 -11.52 -7.31 1.43
N ALA A 66 -12.50 -6.69 2.09
CA ALA A 66 -12.82 -5.27 1.90
C ALA A 66 -11.65 -4.37 2.33
N VAL A 67 -11.11 -4.59 3.52
CA VAL A 67 -10.02 -3.77 4.09
C VAL A 67 -8.73 -3.95 3.27
N PHE A 68 -8.24 -5.17 3.13
CA PHE A 68 -6.98 -5.41 2.42
C PHE A 68 -7.10 -5.28 0.91
N GLY A 69 -8.26 -5.62 0.32
CA GLY A 69 -8.55 -5.34 -1.07
C GLY A 69 -8.45 -3.85 -1.38
N HIS A 70 -9.05 -3.00 -0.53
CA HIS A 70 -8.94 -1.55 -0.66
C HIS A 70 -7.50 -1.06 -0.47
N LEU A 71 -6.82 -1.48 0.61
CA LEU A 71 -5.43 -1.08 0.88
C LEU A 71 -4.45 -1.51 -0.21
N LEU A 72 -4.64 -2.70 -0.78
CA LEU A 72 -3.81 -3.19 -1.87
C LEU A 72 -4.13 -2.50 -3.21
N THR A 73 -5.37 -2.09 -3.45
CA THR A 73 -5.78 -1.43 -4.70
C THR A 73 -5.34 0.03 -4.72
N ARG A 74 -5.46 0.74 -3.61
CA ARG A 74 -4.96 2.11 -3.50
C ARG A 74 -3.44 2.12 -3.54
N GLY A 75 -2.86 2.88 -4.47
CA GLY A 75 -1.42 3.05 -4.57
C GLY A 75 -1.09 4.35 -5.28
N ASN A 76 -0.76 5.39 -4.52
CA ASN A 76 -0.23 6.63 -5.08
C ASN A 76 1.28 6.68 -4.83
N VAL A 77 2.03 6.90 -5.90
CA VAL A 77 3.46 7.15 -5.79
C VAL A 77 3.68 8.62 -5.46
N ARG A 78 4.29 8.89 -4.30
CA ARG A 78 4.62 10.26 -3.88
C ARG A 78 5.96 10.66 -4.49
N THR A 79 5.91 11.55 -5.45
CA THR A 79 7.11 12.05 -6.15
C THR A 79 7.72 13.29 -5.51
N PHE A 80 7.01 13.99 -4.63
CA PHE A 80 7.42 15.29 -4.05
C PHE A 80 7.72 16.39 -5.07
N LEU A 81 7.33 16.18 -6.35
CA LEU A 81 7.52 17.19 -7.40
C LEU A 81 6.45 18.29 -7.26
N GLN A 82 6.88 19.51 -7.38
CA GLN A 82 6.00 20.67 -7.46
C GLN A 82 5.61 20.96 -8.92
N ARG A 83 4.52 21.67 -9.14
CA ARG A 83 4.07 22.02 -10.50
C ARG A 83 5.11 22.82 -11.29
N ALA A 84 5.86 23.66 -10.62
CA ALA A 84 6.94 24.42 -11.24
C ALA A 84 8.09 23.53 -11.73
N ASP A 85 8.36 22.44 -11.03
CA ASP A 85 9.45 21.51 -11.37
C ASP A 85 9.22 20.82 -12.72
N ILE A 86 7.95 20.64 -13.13
CA ILE A 86 7.60 20.00 -14.40
C ILE A 86 8.24 20.73 -15.58
N VAL A 87 8.20 22.05 -15.59
CA VAL A 87 8.75 22.85 -16.70
C VAL A 87 10.28 22.78 -16.70
N PHE A 88 10.91 22.88 -15.51
CA PHE A 88 12.36 22.92 -15.40
C PHE A 88 13.03 21.54 -15.51
N LEU A 89 12.35 20.47 -15.15
CA LEU A 89 12.91 19.12 -15.15
C LEU A 89 12.61 18.33 -16.44
N LEU A 90 11.68 18.79 -17.26
CA LEU A 90 11.34 18.12 -18.53
C LEU A 90 12.58 17.82 -19.41
N PRO A 91 13.55 18.74 -19.58
CA PRO A 91 14.75 18.47 -20.38
C PRO A 91 15.67 17.41 -19.77
N TYR A 92 15.48 17.08 -18.49
CA TYR A 92 16.31 16.14 -17.73
C TYR A 92 15.59 14.83 -17.42
N GLU A 93 14.42 14.56 -18.02
CA GLU A 93 13.56 13.40 -17.72
C GLU A 93 14.33 12.08 -17.76
N ALA A 94 15.16 11.86 -18.77
CA ALA A 94 15.99 10.65 -18.89
C ALA A 94 17.00 10.46 -17.74
N LYS A 95 17.30 11.50 -16.97
CA LYS A 95 18.23 11.44 -15.83
C LYS A 95 17.55 11.27 -14.48
N LEU A 96 16.21 11.29 -14.46
CA LEU A 96 15.41 11.24 -13.25
C LEU A 96 15.03 9.81 -12.82
N ASP A 97 15.47 8.75 -13.51
CA ASP A 97 15.13 7.36 -13.18
C ASP A 97 15.39 7.02 -11.71
N ARG A 98 16.50 7.47 -11.16
CA ARG A 98 16.83 7.26 -9.74
C ARG A 98 15.95 8.07 -8.79
N TYR A 99 15.47 9.21 -9.21
CA TYR A 99 14.52 10.01 -8.46
C TYR A 99 13.21 9.25 -8.31
N PHE A 100 12.68 8.72 -9.41
CA PHE A 100 11.44 7.97 -9.42
C PHE A 100 11.55 6.62 -8.70
N SER A 101 12.66 5.91 -8.84
CA SER A 101 12.92 4.67 -8.10
C SER A 101 12.91 4.89 -6.58
N ARG A 102 13.45 6.01 -6.09
CA ARG A 102 13.40 6.39 -4.67
C ARG A 102 11.99 6.76 -4.22
N SER A 103 11.26 7.47 -5.06
CA SER A 103 9.86 7.82 -4.81
C SER A 103 8.99 6.57 -4.69
N LEU A 104 9.23 5.55 -5.54
CA LEU A 104 8.57 4.25 -5.45
C LEU A 104 8.91 3.53 -4.14
N LEU A 105 10.19 3.45 -3.80
CA LEU A 105 10.64 2.80 -2.56
C LEU A 105 10.07 3.50 -1.32
N TYR A 106 10.12 4.81 -1.27
CA TYR A 106 9.53 5.59 -0.17
C TYR A 106 8.03 5.34 -0.05
N SER A 107 7.31 5.36 -1.16
CA SER A 107 5.87 5.11 -1.20
C SER A 107 5.53 3.68 -0.77
N PHE A 108 6.36 2.71 -1.16
CA PHE A 108 6.23 1.33 -0.71
C PHE A 108 6.43 1.20 0.80
N LEU A 109 7.49 1.76 1.35
CA LEU A 109 7.77 1.68 2.79
C LEU A 109 6.63 2.31 3.61
N TRP A 110 6.15 3.47 3.21
CA TRP A 110 5.05 4.15 3.90
C TRP A 110 3.73 3.36 3.84
N GLN A 111 3.39 2.85 2.66
CA GLN A 111 2.16 2.07 2.49
C GLN A 111 2.25 0.68 3.13
N SER A 112 3.45 0.09 3.17
CA SER A 112 3.73 -1.16 3.89
C SER A 112 3.55 -0.97 5.40
N ALA A 113 4.03 0.13 5.96
CA ALA A 113 3.82 0.46 7.37
C ALA A 113 2.32 0.53 7.71
N ILE A 114 1.50 1.14 6.86
CA ILE A 114 0.04 1.18 7.04
C ILE A 114 -0.56 -0.23 7.03
N ILE A 115 -0.16 -1.09 6.10
CA ILE A 115 -0.65 -2.48 6.02
C ILE A 115 -0.29 -3.24 7.30
N VAL A 116 0.95 -3.10 7.78
CA VAL A 116 1.40 -3.74 9.02
C VAL A 116 0.60 -3.26 10.23
N VAL A 117 0.39 -1.96 10.36
CA VAL A 117 -0.41 -1.39 11.46
C VAL A 117 -1.85 -1.91 11.42
N VAL A 118 -2.49 -1.89 10.26
CA VAL A 118 -3.85 -2.43 10.10
C VAL A 118 -3.89 -3.92 10.41
N MET A 119 -2.88 -4.70 10.00
CA MET A 119 -2.81 -6.12 10.33
C MET A 119 -2.66 -6.35 11.84
N ILE A 120 -1.85 -5.56 12.54
CA ILE A 120 -1.71 -5.62 14.00
C ILE A 120 -3.06 -5.37 14.68
N VAL A 121 -3.80 -4.34 14.24
CA VAL A 121 -5.13 -4.03 14.78
C VAL A 121 -6.14 -5.15 14.52
N LEU A 122 -6.08 -5.80 13.36
CA LEU A 122 -6.97 -6.90 12.98
C LEU A 122 -6.49 -8.27 13.46
N THR A 123 -5.32 -8.39 14.05
CA THR A 123 -4.78 -9.66 14.57
C THR A 123 -5.72 -10.36 15.55
N PRO A 124 -6.34 -9.69 16.55
CA PRO A 124 -7.27 -10.36 17.44
C PRO A 124 -8.49 -10.95 16.70
N LEU A 125 -9.05 -10.19 15.74
CA LEU A 125 -10.15 -10.65 14.90
C LEU A 125 -9.71 -11.84 14.01
N TYR A 126 -8.46 -11.80 13.50
CA TYR A 126 -7.91 -12.89 12.72
C TYR A 126 -7.81 -14.17 13.54
N ASN A 127 -7.28 -14.09 14.76
CA ASN A 127 -7.08 -15.26 15.62
C ASN A 127 -8.41 -15.89 16.10
N GLU A 128 -9.49 -15.11 16.15
CA GLU A 128 -10.81 -15.61 16.53
C GLU A 128 -11.46 -16.45 15.41
N PHE A 129 -11.36 -15.99 14.18
CA PHE A 129 -12.08 -16.58 13.04
C PHE A 129 -11.21 -17.40 12.08
N PHE A 130 -9.88 -17.30 12.17
CA PHE A 130 -8.96 -18.00 11.25
C PHE A 130 -7.85 -18.70 12.02
N SER A 131 -7.67 -19.99 11.74
CA SER A 131 -6.58 -20.81 12.33
C SER A 131 -5.50 -21.20 11.32
N GLY A 132 -5.63 -20.75 10.06
CA GLY A 132 -4.94 -21.41 8.95
C GLY A 132 -3.47 -20.99 8.75
N ARG A 133 -3.08 -19.73 8.95
CA ARG A 133 -1.75 -19.26 8.57
C ARG A 133 -1.08 -18.40 9.62
N ALA A 134 0.25 -18.53 9.72
CA ALA A 134 1.05 -17.65 10.56
C ALA A 134 0.99 -16.20 10.05
N LEU A 135 0.81 -15.24 10.96
CA LEU A 135 0.73 -13.80 10.65
C LEU A 135 1.90 -13.28 9.82
N PRO A 136 3.18 -13.66 10.07
CA PRO A 136 4.29 -13.20 9.24
C PRO A 136 4.17 -13.62 7.77
N VAL A 137 3.61 -14.80 7.50
CA VAL A 137 3.38 -15.28 6.13
C VAL A 137 2.33 -14.43 5.42
N LEU A 138 1.24 -14.11 6.11
CA LEU A 138 0.20 -13.21 5.57
C LEU A 138 0.76 -11.84 5.25
N VAL A 139 1.49 -11.25 6.19
CA VAL A 139 2.12 -9.94 6.00
C VAL A 139 3.07 -9.98 4.82
N PHE A 140 3.91 -11.00 4.68
CA PHE A 140 4.82 -11.14 3.55
C PHE A 140 4.08 -11.13 2.21
N PHE A 141 3.03 -11.94 2.06
CA PHE A 141 2.24 -11.98 0.82
C PHE A 141 1.49 -10.68 0.53
N LEU A 142 1.00 -9.98 1.57
CA LEU A 142 0.40 -8.65 1.43
C LEU A 142 1.43 -7.63 0.92
N LEU A 143 2.65 -7.63 1.46
CA LEU A 143 3.71 -6.71 1.05
C LEU A 143 4.19 -6.99 -0.38
N VAL A 144 4.35 -8.26 -0.78
CA VAL A 144 4.68 -8.63 -2.15
C VAL A 144 3.60 -8.14 -3.12
N SER A 145 2.33 -8.35 -2.80
CA SER A 145 1.22 -7.86 -3.61
C SER A 145 1.18 -6.33 -3.66
N LYS A 146 1.57 -5.64 -2.57
CA LYS A 146 1.64 -4.19 -2.51
C LYS A 146 2.75 -3.62 -3.40
N TRP A 147 3.93 -4.21 -3.35
CA TRP A 147 5.04 -3.82 -4.24
C TRP A 147 4.62 -3.91 -5.70
N TRP A 148 4.06 -5.05 -6.08
CA TRP A 148 3.52 -5.25 -7.42
C TRP A 148 2.48 -4.19 -7.81
N ASN A 149 1.59 -3.84 -6.89
CA ASN A 149 0.59 -2.80 -7.13
C ASN A 149 1.21 -1.45 -7.44
N LEU A 150 2.26 -1.05 -6.71
CA LEU A 150 2.91 0.23 -6.92
C LEU A 150 3.58 0.29 -8.29
N VAL A 151 4.28 -0.77 -8.68
CA VAL A 151 4.90 -0.87 -10.01
C VAL A 151 3.83 -0.82 -11.11
N ALA A 152 2.76 -1.61 -10.98
CA ALA A 152 1.67 -1.60 -11.95
C ALA A 152 0.95 -0.23 -12.04
N THR A 153 0.76 0.46 -10.91
CA THR A 153 0.17 1.81 -10.89
C THR A 153 1.07 2.82 -11.58
N TRP A 154 2.38 2.69 -11.42
CA TRP A 154 3.35 3.55 -12.09
C TRP A 154 3.29 3.40 -13.61
N GLU A 155 3.28 2.15 -14.09
CA GLU A 155 3.17 1.87 -15.53
C GLU A 155 1.81 2.28 -16.11
N GLU A 156 0.73 2.12 -15.33
CA GLU A 156 -0.61 2.54 -15.72
C GLU A 156 -0.72 4.06 -15.97
N GLN A 157 0.04 4.88 -15.23
CA GLN A 157 0.06 6.32 -15.43
C GLN A 157 0.64 6.74 -16.79
N ARG A 158 1.44 5.87 -17.42
CA ARG A 158 2.01 6.08 -18.75
C ARG A 158 1.01 5.84 -19.88
N LEU A 159 -0.13 5.19 -19.60
CA LEU A 159 -1.16 4.92 -20.62
C LEU A 159 -1.83 6.22 -21.08
N PRO A 160 -1.90 6.46 -22.42
CA PRO A 160 -2.41 7.73 -22.96
C PRO A 160 -3.92 7.89 -22.77
N TYR A 161 -4.70 6.80 -22.86
CA TYR A 161 -6.16 6.86 -22.87
C TYR A 161 -6.75 6.57 -21.48
N LYS A 162 -7.71 7.42 -21.05
CA LYS A 162 -8.42 7.25 -19.78
C LYS A 162 -9.20 5.93 -19.71
N LYS A 163 -9.79 5.50 -20.81
CA LYS A 163 -10.56 4.26 -20.91
C LYS A 163 -9.70 3.05 -20.57
N ASP A 164 -8.50 2.98 -21.14
CA ASP A 164 -7.56 1.87 -20.90
C ASP A 164 -7.06 1.87 -19.46
N ARG A 165 -6.81 3.05 -18.87
CA ARG A 165 -6.47 3.19 -17.45
C ARG A 165 -7.57 2.66 -16.53
N VAL A 166 -8.82 3.01 -16.78
CA VAL A 166 -9.96 2.56 -15.97
C VAL A 166 -10.15 1.05 -16.10
N LEU A 167 -10.08 0.51 -17.32
CA LEU A 167 -10.20 -0.92 -17.55
C LEU A 167 -9.09 -1.70 -16.86
N HIS A 168 -7.85 -1.23 -16.97
CA HIS A 168 -6.69 -1.82 -16.32
C HIS A 168 -6.80 -1.76 -14.79
N PHE A 169 -7.26 -0.64 -14.24
CA PHE A 169 -7.53 -0.48 -12.82
C PHE A 169 -8.59 -1.48 -12.32
N LEU A 170 -9.72 -1.62 -13.03
CA LEU A 170 -10.79 -2.56 -12.67
C LEU A 170 -10.29 -4.01 -12.69
N TYR A 171 -9.61 -4.41 -13.75
CA TYR A 171 -9.01 -5.74 -13.86
C TYR A 171 -8.05 -6.02 -12.69
N ARG A 172 -7.19 -5.07 -12.38
CA ARG A 172 -6.25 -5.16 -11.28
C ARG A 172 -6.94 -5.22 -9.91
N ALA A 173 -8.02 -4.45 -9.71
CA ALA A 173 -8.80 -4.48 -8.48
C ALA A 173 -9.46 -5.85 -8.28
N ILE A 174 -10.09 -6.42 -9.31
CA ILE A 174 -10.71 -7.75 -9.25
C ILE A 174 -9.65 -8.82 -8.91
N LEU A 175 -8.51 -8.81 -9.60
CA LEU A 175 -7.42 -9.76 -9.31
C LEU A 175 -6.94 -9.68 -7.87
N LYS A 176 -6.95 -8.50 -7.26
CA LYS A 176 -6.55 -8.34 -5.85
C LYS A 176 -7.59 -8.83 -4.88
N LEU A 177 -8.86 -8.59 -5.15
CA LEU A 177 -9.94 -9.14 -4.33
C LEU A 177 -9.86 -10.67 -4.32
N VAL A 178 -9.68 -11.30 -5.47
CA VAL A 178 -9.47 -12.73 -5.60
C VAL A 178 -8.22 -13.18 -4.85
N TYR A 179 -7.10 -12.45 -4.98
CA TYR A 179 -5.87 -12.74 -4.26
C TYR A 179 -6.04 -12.70 -2.74
N VAL A 180 -6.69 -11.67 -2.22
CA VAL A 180 -6.97 -11.53 -0.78
C VAL A 180 -7.91 -12.63 -0.31
N PHE A 181 -8.93 -12.98 -1.10
CA PHE A 181 -9.78 -14.12 -0.80
C PHE A 181 -8.97 -15.41 -0.62
N PHE A 182 -8.10 -15.77 -1.57
CA PHE A 182 -7.23 -16.95 -1.44
C PHE A 182 -6.22 -16.84 -0.31
N LEU A 183 -5.77 -15.63 0.01
CA LEU A 183 -4.82 -15.38 1.09
C LEU A 183 -5.44 -15.69 2.46
N PHE A 184 -6.69 -15.29 2.69
CA PHE A 184 -7.39 -15.49 3.96
C PHE A 184 -8.26 -16.75 3.99
N SER A 185 -8.49 -17.43 2.86
CA SER A 185 -9.09 -18.74 2.83
C SER A 185 -8.08 -19.83 3.24
N GLU A 186 -8.56 -21.01 3.58
CA GLU A 186 -7.72 -22.16 3.93
C GLU A 186 -7.03 -22.84 2.73
N ALA A 187 -7.04 -22.18 1.57
CA ALA A 187 -6.38 -22.67 0.35
C ALA A 187 -4.87 -22.85 0.57
N SER A 188 -4.26 -23.84 -0.11
CA SER A 188 -2.83 -24.10 0.05
C SER A 188 -1.97 -22.89 -0.40
N VAL A 189 -0.81 -22.72 0.24
CA VAL A 189 0.15 -21.65 -0.10
C VAL A 189 0.61 -21.75 -1.56
N GLY A 190 0.60 -22.94 -2.14
CA GLY A 190 0.93 -23.17 -3.54
C GLY A 190 0.08 -22.34 -4.51
N TYR A 191 -1.22 -22.17 -4.24
CA TYR A 191 -2.09 -21.34 -5.07
C TYR A 191 -1.67 -19.88 -5.09
N LEU A 192 -1.12 -19.36 -3.98
CA LEU A 192 -0.62 -17.99 -3.91
C LEU A 192 0.62 -17.80 -4.78
N PHE A 193 1.54 -18.77 -4.79
CA PHE A 193 2.70 -18.75 -5.68
C PHE A 193 2.30 -18.84 -7.15
N VAL A 194 1.36 -19.71 -7.49
CA VAL A 194 0.81 -19.81 -8.85
C VAL A 194 0.17 -18.48 -9.26
N PHE A 195 -0.58 -17.83 -8.37
CA PHE A 195 -1.21 -16.56 -8.64
C PHE A 195 -0.18 -15.43 -8.86
N ILE A 196 0.91 -15.41 -8.10
CA ILE A 196 2.02 -14.48 -8.29
C ILE A 196 2.70 -14.74 -9.64
N LEU A 197 2.94 -16.01 -9.99
CA LEU A 197 3.51 -16.41 -11.27
C LEU A 197 2.63 -15.94 -12.45
N ILE A 198 1.33 -16.17 -12.37
CA ILE A 198 0.36 -15.71 -13.39
C ILE A 198 0.44 -14.19 -13.53
N LYS A 199 0.49 -13.45 -12.42
CA LYS A 199 0.67 -11.99 -12.46
C LYS A 199 1.96 -11.58 -13.16
N CYS A 200 3.08 -12.25 -12.86
CA CYS A 200 4.38 -11.96 -13.49
C CYS A 200 4.34 -12.22 -15.00
N VAL A 201 3.74 -13.33 -15.41
CA VAL A 201 3.60 -13.70 -16.83
C VAL A 201 2.70 -12.69 -17.56
N LEU A 202 1.53 -12.37 -17.01
CA LEU A 202 0.62 -11.38 -17.60
C LEU A 202 1.27 -10.01 -17.71
N TYR A 203 2.03 -9.59 -16.71
CA TYR A 203 2.77 -8.33 -16.77
C TYR A 203 3.85 -8.34 -17.83
N TYR A 204 4.62 -9.43 -17.97
CA TYR A 204 5.64 -9.58 -18.99
C TYR A 204 5.04 -9.46 -20.40
N PHE A 205 3.94 -10.16 -20.68
CA PHE A 205 3.24 -10.06 -21.97
C PHE A 205 2.66 -8.68 -22.21
N TYR A 206 2.11 -8.06 -21.19
CA TYR A 206 1.57 -6.72 -21.27
C TYR A 206 2.66 -5.68 -21.54
N TYR A 207 3.77 -5.75 -20.83
CA TYR A 207 4.92 -4.86 -21.01
C TYR A 207 5.53 -5.00 -22.40
N ARG A 208 5.70 -6.22 -22.90
CA ARG A 208 6.23 -6.49 -24.24
C ARG A 208 5.36 -5.92 -25.35
N LYS A 209 4.04 -5.94 -25.18
CA LYS A 209 3.09 -5.36 -26.16
C LYS A 209 3.20 -3.84 -26.29
N TRP A 210 3.74 -3.15 -25.28
CA TRP A 210 3.84 -1.70 -25.26
C TRP A 210 5.27 -1.18 -25.49
N SER A 211 6.25 -2.05 -25.53
CA SER A 211 7.64 -1.70 -25.86
C SER A 211 7.92 -1.75 -27.38
N ASP A 212 7.03 -2.34 -28.14
CA ASP A 212 7.02 -2.36 -29.61
C ASP A 212 6.04 -1.27 -30.13
#